data_ed278dac55a633658450663fbdce9f7c
#
_entry.id   ed278dac55a633658450663fbdce9f7c
#
_cell.length_a   1.000
_cell.length_b   1.000
_cell.length_c   1.000
_cell.angle_alpha   90.00
_cell.angle_beta   90.00
_cell.angle_gamma   90.00
#
_symmetry.space_group_name_H-M   'P 1'
#
loop_
_entity.id
_entity.type
_entity.pdbx_description
1 polymer ?
#
loop_
_entity_poly.entity_id
_entity_poly.type
_entity_poly.pdbx_seq_one_letter_code
_entity_poly.pdbx_strand_id
1 'polypeptide(L)'
;MTQNALTINLLKELVESAELNKAGNTASYIPELANVNQELTALAVQQIGEQPLLWSNAELSPVTLQSTSKLIPLIGLLEEVGAEQLFEWVKVEPSGDDFASITRLEQFGPKPSNPMLNAGAITLCSHIPGTGEHQFGWMEHWVKKLFNEKLSINPLVYASEKRTGDRNRSLAYILKSRNNLGSDVNETLDLYFALCSYEATLEQMLYLPLLLANGGVDPQTGEQIISAQTCKITLAIMATCGLYDETGTHMVKTGIPAKSGVSGYIIGTVPGKAGIVALSPRVNAKGNSIRGELMLEGLSEAMKWHFALP
;
A
#
# COMPACT_ATOMS: atom_id res chain seq x y z
N MET A 1 31.21 -14.72 0.48
CA MET A 1 30.51 -14.24 1.70
C MET A 1 29.19 -14.99 1.77
N THR A 2 28.97 -15.77 2.82
CA THR A 2 27.73 -16.53 3.00
C THR A 2 26.55 -15.56 3.11
N GLN A 3 25.59 -15.67 2.20
CA GLN A 3 24.31 -14.99 2.30
C GLN A 3 23.60 -15.54 3.55
N ASN A 4 23.16 -14.66 4.46
CA ASN A 4 22.41 -15.12 5.61
C ASN A 4 21.13 -15.80 5.13
N ALA A 5 20.79 -16.94 5.70
CA ALA A 5 19.52 -17.60 5.41
C ALA A 5 18.39 -16.82 6.08
N LEU A 6 17.28 -16.66 5.38
CA LEU A 6 16.05 -16.17 5.98
C LEU A 6 15.53 -17.23 6.95
N THR A 7 15.35 -16.87 8.22
CA THR A 7 14.90 -17.80 9.27
C THR A 7 13.86 -17.15 10.17
N ILE A 8 13.05 -17.97 10.82
CA ILE A 8 12.08 -17.48 11.81
C ILE A 8 12.76 -16.75 12.98
N ASN A 9 13.98 -17.17 13.36
CA ASN A 9 14.75 -16.50 14.42
C ASN A 9 15.17 -15.09 14.00
N LEU A 10 15.56 -14.88 12.74
CA LEU A 10 15.85 -13.54 12.24
C LEU A 10 14.60 -12.64 12.32
N LEU A 11 13.42 -13.13 11.90
CA LEU A 11 12.19 -12.36 12.00
C LEU A 11 11.88 -12.00 13.45
N LYS A 12 12.04 -12.96 14.37
CA LYS A 12 11.86 -12.74 15.80
C LYS A 12 12.80 -11.65 16.34
N GLU A 13 14.08 -11.73 16.04
CA GLU A 13 15.08 -10.74 16.48
C GLU A 13 14.76 -9.33 15.96
N LEU A 14 14.32 -9.21 14.70
CA LEU A 14 13.93 -7.94 14.09
C LEU A 14 12.68 -7.36 14.76
N VAL A 15 11.67 -8.17 15.04
CA VAL A 15 10.46 -7.75 15.76
C VAL A 15 10.80 -7.31 17.18
N GLU A 16 11.52 -8.12 17.95
CA GLU A 16 11.92 -7.82 19.33
C GLU A 16 12.79 -6.54 19.40
N SER A 17 13.69 -6.34 18.44
CA SER A 17 14.49 -5.12 18.33
C SER A 17 13.62 -3.89 18.04
N ALA A 18 12.67 -4.00 17.11
CA ALA A 18 11.76 -2.91 16.74
C ALA A 18 10.83 -2.51 17.91
N GLU A 19 10.42 -3.46 18.74
CA GLU A 19 9.58 -3.22 19.93
C GLU A 19 10.21 -2.32 20.99
N LEU A 20 11.54 -2.22 21.02
CA LEU A 20 12.24 -1.31 21.93
C LEU A 20 11.94 0.16 21.60
N ASN A 21 11.58 0.45 20.35
CA ASN A 21 11.15 1.78 19.94
C ASN A 21 9.69 2.02 20.34
N LYS A 22 9.47 2.97 21.25
CA LYS A 22 8.14 3.36 21.75
C LYS A 22 7.61 4.65 21.13
N ALA A 23 8.31 5.22 20.15
CA ALA A 23 7.89 6.43 19.47
C ALA A 23 6.66 6.19 18.58
N GLY A 24 5.95 7.25 18.25
CA GLY A 24 4.74 7.22 17.43
C GLY A 24 3.49 6.84 18.20
N ASN A 25 2.36 7.04 17.55
CA ASN A 25 1.04 6.76 18.08
C ASN A 25 0.18 6.08 17.01
N THR A 26 -0.93 5.49 17.41
CA THR A 26 -1.96 5.03 16.47
C THR A 26 -2.55 6.21 15.69
N ALA A 27 -2.94 6.00 14.45
CA ALA A 27 -3.71 7.01 13.71
C ALA A 27 -5.04 7.27 14.45
N SER A 28 -5.42 8.55 14.62
CA SER A 28 -6.53 8.93 15.51
C SER A 28 -7.68 9.65 14.80
N TYR A 29 -7.66 9.75 13.48
CA TYR A 29 -8.71 10.46 12.74
C TYR A 29 -10.04 9.69 12.64
N ILE A 30 -10.01 8.37 12.90
CA ILE A 30 -11.19 7.52 13.11
C ILE A 30 -11.01 6.62 14.34
N PRO A 31 -12.09 6.31 15.09
CA PRO A 31 -12.00 5.54 16.34
C PRO A 31 -11.41 4.14 16.17
N GLU A 32 -11.70 3.50 15.04
CA GLU A 32 -11.29 2.12 14.75
C GLU A 32 -9.75 2.00 14.62
N LEU A 33 -9.08 3.03 14.13
CA LEU A 33 -7.62 3.09 14.09
C LEU A 33 -7.01 3.55 15.42
N ALA A 34 -7.70 4.44 16.15
CA ALA A 34 -7.23 4.93 17.44
C ALA A 34 -7.20 3.84 18.53
N ASN A 35 -8.12 2.88 18.47
CA ASN A 35 -8.32 1.85 19.50
C ASN A 35 -7.59 0.52 19.24
N VAL A 36 -6.73 0.45 18.21
CA VAL A 36 -5.93 -0.77 17.96
C VAL A 36 -4.84 -0.97 19.02
N ASN A 37 -4.38 -2.21 19.18
CA ASN A 37 -3.25 -2.50 20.06
C ASN A 37 -1.96 -1.86 19.48
N GLN A 38 -1.58 -0.71 20.01
CA GLN A 38 -0.39 0.03 19.56
C GLN A 38 0.94 -0.72 19.76
N GLU A 39 0.98 -1.75 20.61
CA GLU A 39 2.18 -2.56 20.86
C GLU A 39 2.31 -3.72 19.88
N LEU A 40 1.27 -4.01 19.09
CA LEU A 40 1.33 -5.02 18.04
C LEU A 40 2.52 -4.76 17.11
N THR A 41 3.35 -5.78 16.91
CA THR A 41 4.49 -5.75 16.01
C THR A 41 4.63 -7.11 15.36
N ALA A 42 4.59 -7.17 14.04
CA ALA A 42 4.66 -8.40 13.27
C ALA A 42 5.42 -8.20 11.96
N LEU A 43 6.06 -9.26 11.51
CA LEU A 43 6.80 -9.31 10.26
C LEU A 43 6.52 -10.63 9.56
N ALA A 44 6.12 -10.56 8.29
CA ALA A 44 5.98 -11.70 7.41
C ALA A 44 6.86 -11.52 6.17
N VAL A 45 7.53 -12.56 5.75
CA VAL A 45 8.41 -12.59 4.58
C VAL A 45 8.24 -13.90 3.86
N GLN A 46 8.14 -13.83 2.53
CA GLN A 46 8.16 -15.02 1.70
C GLN A 46 9.11 -14.84 0.52
N GLN A 47 10.10 -15.70 0.41
CA GLN A 47 10.94 -15.81 -0.79
C GLN A 47 10.18 -16.58 -1.88
N ILE A 48 10.46 -16.25 -3.14
CA ILE A 48 9.86 -16.96 -4.29
C ILE A 48 10.26 -18.43 -4.22
N GLY A 49 9.27 -19.33 -4.28
CA GLY A 49 9.47 -20.78 -4.20
C GLY A 49 9.59 -21.35 -2.78
N GLU A 50 9.58 -20.50 -1.75
CA GLU A 50 9.68 -20.93 -0.35
C GLU A 50 8.35 -20.75 0.40
N GLN A 51 8.24 -21.37 1.58
CA GLN A 51 7.10 -21.17 2.47
C GLN A 51 7.19 -19.80 3.19
N PRO A 52 6.06 -19.17 3.50
CA PRO A 52 6.05 -17.92 4.25
C PRO A 52 6.59 -18.13 5.67
N LEU A 53 7.40 -17.17 6.14
CA LEU A 53 7.79 -17.05 7.54
C LEU A 53 7.06 -15.85 8.13
N LEU A 54 6.50 -16.04 9.33
CA LEU A 54 5.77 -15.02 10.06
C LEU A 54 6.14 -15.07 11.54
N TRP A 55 6.42 -13.89 12.12
CA TRP A 55 6.57 -13.71 13.55
C TRP A 55 5.76 -12.51 14.03
N SER A 56 5.05 -12.68 15.15
CA SER A 56 4.29 -11.63 15.80
C SER A 56 4.44 -11.71 17.33
N ASN A 57 4.44 -10.56 17.98
CA ASN A 57 4.46 -10.48 19.46
C ASN A 57 3.07 -10.69 20.10
N ALA A 58 2.02 -10.73 19.32
CA ALA A 58 0.65 -10.90 19.79
C ALA A 58 -0.18 -11.69 18.77
N GLU A 59 -1.37 -12.11 19.17
CA GLU A 59 -2.35 -12.69 18.28
C GLU A 59 -2.75 -11.69 17.19
N LEU A 60 -2.79 -12.16 15.95
CA LEU A 60 -3.11 -11.36 14.78
C LEU A 60 -4.60 -11.44 14.46
N SER A 61 -5.19 -10.30 14.16
CA SER A 61 -6.52 -10.17 13.56
C SER A 61 -6.41 -9.39 12.24
N PRO A 62 -7.39 -9.49 11.35
CA PRO A 62 -7.40 -8.68 10.14
C PRO A 62 -7.31 -7.19 10.48
N VAL A 63 -6.51 -6.45 9.69
CA VAL A 63 -6.31 -5.00 9.81
C VAL A 63 -6.64 -4.35 8.47
N THR A 64 -7.22 -3.14 8.50
CA THR A 64 -7.61 -2.46 7.28
C THR A 64 -6.41 -2.04 6.44
N LEU A 65 -6.56 -2.15 5.11
CA LEU A 65 -5.51 -1.86 4.15
C LEU A 65 -5.10 -0.39 4.16
N GLN A 66 -6.05 0.48 4.42
CA GLN A 66 -5.83 1.92 4.34
C GLN A 66 -5.10 2.30 3.03
N SER A 67 -4.07 3.13 3.08
CA SER A 67 -3.37 3.57 1.86
C SER A 67 -2.61 2.49 1.09
N THR A 68 -2.45 1.28 1.62
CA THR A 68 -1.88 0.18 0.82
C THR A 68 -2.84 -0.26 -0.29
N SER A 69 -4.14 -0.06 -0.11
CA SER A 69 -5.19 -0.36 -1.09
C SER A 69 -5.09 0.44 -2.40
N LYS A 70 -4.35 1.57 -2.41
CA LYS A 70 -4.14 2.39 -3.62
C LYS A 70 -3.46 1.64 -4.76
N LEU A 71 -2.76 0.55 -4.44
CA LEU A 71 -2.19 -0.35 -5.43
C LEU A 71 -3.26 -1.09 -6.24
N ILE A 72 -4.45 -1.32 -5.69
CA ILE A 72 -5.52 -2.05 -6.37
C ILE A 72 -6.01 -1.31 -7.63
N PRO A 73 -6.49 -0.05 -7.56
CA PRO A 73 -6.91 0.67 -8.75
C PRO A 73 -5.73 1.00 -9.68
N LEU A 74 -4.52 1.21 -9.15
CA LEU A 74 -3.33 1.40 -9.99
C LEU A 74 -3.06 0.17 -10.87
N ILE A 75 -2.95 -1.01 -10.26
CA ILE A 75 -2.63 -2.25 -10.98
C ILE A 75 -3.78 -2.64 -11.91
N GLY A 76 -5.03 -2.60 -11.43
CA GLY A 76 -6.18 -2.97 -12.23
C GLY A 76 -6.36 -2.11 -13.47
N LEU A 77 -6.22 -0.80 -13.36
CA LEU A 77 -6.32 0.09 -14.50
C LEU A 77 -5.10 0.00 -15.43
N LEU A 78 -3.88 -0.23 -14.91
CA LEU A 78 -2.71 -0.50 -15.76
C LEU A 78 -2.93 -1.74 -16.64
N GLU A 79 -3.55 -2.78 -16.12
CA GLU A 79 -3.86 -4.01 -16.89
C GLU A 79 -4.96 -3.78 -17.94
N GLU A 80 -5.97 -2.99 -17.63
CA GLU A 80 -7.14 -2.85 -18.52
C GLU A 80 -7.01 -1.74 -19.57
N VAL A 81 -6.47 -0.58 -19.18
CA VAL A 81 -6.38 0.57 -20.09
C VAL A 81 -4.95 0.91 -20.50
N GLY A 82 -3.96 0.31 -19.82
CA GLY A 82 -2.55 0.54 -20.10
C GLY A 82 -1.99 1.84 -19.52
N ALA A 83 -0.66 1.93 -19.54
CA ALA A 83 0.07 3.05 -18.93
C ALA A 83 -0.18 4.40 -19.66
N GLU A 84 -0.28 4.39 -20.98
CA GLU A 84 -0.49 5.61 -21.78
C GLU A 84 -1.78 6.31 -21.34
N GLN A 85 -2.89 5.57 -21.29
CA GLN A 85 -4.19 6.12 -20.88
C GLN A 85 -4.21 6.50 -19.40
N LEU A 86 -3.65 5.66 -18.50
CA LEU A 86 -3.65 5.94 -17.08
C LEU A 86 -2.88 7.23 -16.76
N PHE A 87 -1.75 7.48 -17.44
CA PHE A 87 -0.95 8.67 -17.21
C PHE A 87 -1.53 9.95 -17.86
N GLU A 88 -2.61 9.84 -18.64
CA GLU A 88 -3.43 10.99 -18.96
C GLU A 88 -4.21 11.52 -17.75
N TRP A 89 -4.51 10.68 -16.76
CA TRP A 89 -5.28 11.04 -15.56
C TRP A 89 -4.41 11.43 -14.36
N VAL A 90 -3.24 10.79 -14.20
CA VAL A 90 -2.34 10.97 -13.06
C VAL A 90 -0.89 10.97 -13.52
N LYS A 91 -0.03 11.79 -12.87
CA LYS A 91 1.42 11.78 -13.12
C LYS A 91 2.10 10.67 -12.29
N VAL A 92 3.44 10.62 -12.34
CA VAL A 92 4.27 9.63 -11.63
C VAL A 92 5.33 10.27 -10.73
N GLU A 93 5.26 11.60 -10.55
CA GLU A 93 6.31 12.35 -9.89
C GLU A 93 6.18 12.31 -8.35
N PRO A 94 7.30 12.16 -7.62
CA PRO A 94 7.28 12.29 -6.17
C PRO A 94 6.80 13.69 -5.75
N SER A 95 6.18 13.76 -4.57
CA SER A 95 5.71 15.00 -3.99
C SER A 95 6.33 15.17 -2.61
N GLY A 96 6.95 16.32 -2.35
CA GLY A 96 7.39 16.70 -1.01
C GLY A 96 6.27 17.30 -0.15
N ASP A 97 5.01 17.26 -0.61
CA ASP A 97 3.86 17.79 0.11
C ASP A 97 3.12 16.66 0.85
N ASP A 98 2.30 17.06 1.82
CA ASP A 98 1.35 16.17 2.49
C ASP A 98 0.50 15.39 1.46
N PHE A 99 0.24 14.11 1.74
CA PHE A 99 -0.51 13.19 0.86
C PHE A 99 -1.94 13.65 0.55
N ALA A 100 -2.48 14.58 1.32
CA ALA A 100 -3.78 15.22 1.13
C ALA A 100 -3.67 16.72 0.80
N SER A 101 -2.53 17.18 0.23
CA SER A 101 -2.32 18.58 -0.11
C SER A 101 -3.28 19.04 -1.22
N ILE A 102 -4.10 20.04 -0.89
CA ILE A 102 -4.99 20.74 -1.83
C ILE A 102 -4.20 21.74 -2.66
N THR A 103 -3.27 22.45 -2.03
CA THR A 103 -2.48 23.55 -2.64
C THR A 103 -1.78 23.10 -3.92
N ARG A 104 -1.25 21.88 -3.92
CA ARG A 104 -0.54 21.34 -5.09
C ARG A 104 -1.45 21.16 -6.29
N LEU A 105 -2.68 20.65 -6.10
CA LEU A 105 -3.66 20.55 -7.17
C LEU A 105 -4.07 21.91 -7.72
N GLU A 106 -4.12 22.93 -6.88
CA GLU A 106 -4.45 24.28 -7.30
C GLU A 106 -3.33 24.95 -8.11
N GLN A 107 -2.08 24.74 -7.71
CA GLN A 107 -0.92 25.40 -8.31
C GLN A 107 -0.38 24.71 -9.58
N PHE A 108 -0.37 23.38 -9.64
CA PHE A 108 0.37 22.62 -10.65
C PHE A 108 -0.50 21.88 -11.69
N GLY A 109 -1.78 22.21 -11.74
CA GLY A 109 -2.69 21.73 -12.78
C GLY A 109 -3.58 20.55 -12.34
N PRO A 110 -4.43 20.06 -13.27
CA PRO A 110 -5.51 19.14 -12.92
C PRO A 110 -5.04 17.74 -12.56
N LYS A 111 -3.86 17.30 -13.04
CA LYS A 111 -3.38 15.94 -12.82
C LYS A 111 -2.65 15.84 -11.47
N PRO A 112 -3.07 14.95 -10.57
CA PRO A 112 -2.32 14.62 -9.35
C PRO A 112 -0.90 14.17 -9.67
N SER A 113 0.05 14.44 -8.77
CA SER A 113 1.48 14.16 -9.01
C SER A 113 1.79 12.67 -9.12
N ASN A 114 1.08 11.81 -8.40
CA ASN A 114 1.23 10.36 -8.48
C ASN A 114 0.00 9.63 -7.90
N PRO A 115 -0.15 8.32 -8.18
CA PRO A 115 -1.28 7.51 -7.71
C PRO A 115 -1.30 7.26 -6.20
N MET A 116 -0.18 7.49 -5.50
CA MET A 116 -0.05 7.21 -4.06
C MET A 116 -0.56 8.34 -3.19
N LEU A 117 -0.75 9.55 -3.74
CA LEU A 117 -1.48 10.64 -3.09
C LEU A 117 -2.98 10.35 -3.07
N ASN A 118 -3.72 10.91 -2.08
CA ASN A 118 -5.17 10.75 -2.02
C ASN A 118 -5.85 11.26 -3.30
N ALA A 119 -5.44 12.41 -3.81
CA ALA A 119 -5.96 12.95 -5.06
C ALA A 119 -5.76 11.98 -6.25
N GLY A 120 -4.57 11.36 -6.34
CA GLY A 120 -4.28 10.38 -7.39
C GLY A 120 -5.12 9.13 -7.28
N ALA A 121 -5.24 8.56 -6.08
CA ALA A 121 -6.08 7.38 -5.85
C ALA A 121 -7.57 7.67 -6.11
N ILE A 122 -8.09 8.83 -5.68
CA ILE A 122 -9.46 9.28 -5.97
C ILE A 122 -9.66 9.44 -7.48
N THR A 123 -8.70 10.02 -8.19
CA THR A 123 -8.75 10.09 -9.67
C THR A 123 -8.83 8.69 -10.28
N LEU A 124 -7.99 7.75 -9.87
CA LEU A 124 -8.04 6.38 -10.38
C LEU A 124 -9.39 5.70 -10.06
N CYS A 125 -9.91 5.84 -8.84
CA CYS A 125 -11.23 5.32 -8.47
C CYS A 125 -12.33 5.85 -9.40
N SER A 126 -12.25 7.13 -9.79
CA SER A 126 -13.26 7.74 -10.68
C SER A 126 -13.23 7.18 -12.11
N HIS A 127 -12.13 6.57 -12.52
CA HIS A 127 -11.96 5.98 -13.86
C HIS A 127 -12.13 4.46 -13.87
N ILE A 128 -12.54 3.85 -12.74
CA ILE A 128 -12.96 2.44 -12.69
C ILE A 128 -14.18 2.27 -13.62
N PRO A 129 -14.16 1.29 -14.54
CA PRO A 129 -15.22 1.10 -15.52
C PRO A 129 -16.60 0.84 -14.91
N GLY A 130 -17.65 1.33 -15.56
CA GLY A 130 -19.03 1.14 -15.13
C GLY A 130 -19.53 2.21 -14.16
N THR A 131 -20.61 1.91 -13.46
CA THR A 131 -21.23 2.76 -12.43
C THR A 131 -21.77 1.90 -11.30
N GLY A 132 -21.83 2.43 -10.08
CA GLY A 132 -22.44 1.78 -8.93
C GLY A 132 -21.94 0.35 -8.68
N GLU A 133 -22.84 -0.64 -8.73
CA GLU A 133 -22.52 -2.05 -8.44
C GLU A 133 -21.44 -2.63 -9.38
N HIS A 134 -21.38 -2.18 -10.63
CA HIS A 134 -20.33 -2.66 -11.56
C HIS A 134 -18.94 -2.23 -11.13
N GLN A 135 -18.80 -1.00 -10.63
CA GLN A 135 -17.51 -0.52 -10.12
C GLN A 135 -17.09 -1.27 -8.85
N PHE A 136 -18.04 -1.57 -7.95
CA PHE A 136 -17.76 -2.42 -6.79
C PHE A 136 -17.38 -3.84 -7.20
N GLY A 137 -18.07 -4.43 -8.20
CA GLY A 137 -17.72 -5.74 -8.76
C GLY A 137 -16.32 -5.77 -9.39
N TRP A 138 -15.93 -4.69 -10.09
CA TRP A 138 -14.58 -4.51 -10.61
C TRP A 138 -13.55 -4.49 -9.47
N MET A 139 -13.81 -3.74 -8.43
CA MET A 139 -12.94 -3.63 -7.26
C MET A 139 -12.78 -4.98 -6.55
N GLU A 140 -13.89 -5.72 -6.31
CA GLU A 140 -13.85 -7.07 -5.73
C GLU A 140 -13.07 -8.06 -6.60
N HIS A 141 -13.21 -7.95 -7.93
CA HIS A 141 -12.45 -8.79 -8.87
C HIS A 141 -10.94 -8.57 -8.70
N TRP A 142 -10.49 -7.31 -8.68
CA TRP A 142 -9.08 -7.00 -8.53
C TRP A 142 -8.55 -7.28 -7.13
N VAL A 143 -9.34 -7.05 -6.08
CA VAL A 143 -9.00 -7.51 -4.73
C VAL A 143 -8.74 -9.01 -4.72
N LYS A 144 -9.67 -9.81 -5.28
CA LYS A 144 -9.51 -11.28 -5.33
C LYS A 144 -8.26 -11.69 -6.11
N LYS A 145 -7.95 -11.03 -7.23
CA LYS A 145 -6.74 -11.31 -8.02
C LYS A 145 -5.45 -10.99 -7.27
N LEU A 146 -5.41 -9.83 -6.59
CA LEU A 146 -4.19 -9.30 -5.97
C LEU A 146 -3.91 -9.85 -4.57
N PHE A 147 -4.88 -10.49 -3.93
CA PHE A 147 -4.73 -11.13 -2.62
C PHE A 147 -4.97 -12.65 -2.68
N ASN A 148 -5.28 -13.19 -3.87
CA ASN A 148 -5.65 -14.60 -4.10
C ASN A 148 -6.86 -15.07 -3.26
N GLU A 149 -7.55 -14.15 -2.62
CA GLU A 149 -8.69 -14.40 -1.74
C GLU A 149 -9.69 -13.23 -1.79
N LYS A 150 -10.92 -13.51 -1.36
CA LYS A 150 -11.89 -12.47 -1.06
C LYS A 150 -11.53 -11.80 0.25
N LEU A 151 -11.40 -10.48 0.25
CA LEU A 151 -11.27 -9.70 1.47
C LEU A 151 -12.63 -9.10 1.84
N SER A 152 -12.83 -8.87 3.14
CA SER A 152 -14.03 -8.22 3.67
C SER A 152 -13.81 -6.72 3.83
N ILE A 153 -14.88 -5.94 3.63
CA ILE A 153 -14.89 -4.52 3.98
C ILE A 153 -15.32 -4.42 5.45
N ASN A 154 -14.52 -3.74 6.28
CA ASN A 154 -14.93 -3.44 7.65
C ASN A 154 -16.01 -2.33 7.63
N PRO A 155 -17.26 -2.62 8.03
CA PRO A 155 -18.35 -1.67 7.90
C PRO A 155 -18.23 -0.46 8.83
N LEU A 156 -17.58 -0.61 9.98
CA LEU A 156 -17.36 0.49 10.92
C LEU A 156 -16.31 1.46 10.39
N VAL A 157 -15.20 0.93 9.88
CA VAL A 157 -14.16 1.76 9.24
C VAL A 157 -14.74 2.49 8.03
N TYR A 158 -15.48 1.79 7.16
CA TYR A 158 -16.14 2.40 6.00
C TYR A 158 -17.08 3.55 6.40
N ALA A 159 -17.93 3.34 7.41
CA ALA A 159 -18.82 4.37 7.91
C ALA A 159 -18.05 5.56 8.51
N SER A 160 -16.96 5.31 9.23
CA SER A 160 -16.12 6.35 9.80
C SER A 160 -15.36 7.14 8.73
N GLU A 161 -14.77 6.49 7.72
CA GLU A 161 -14.13 7.14 6.56
C GLU A 161 -15.12 8.05 5.81
N LYS A 162 -16.35 7.58 5.60
CA LYS A 162 -17.41 8.41 5.00
C LYS A 162 -17.77 9.61 5.86
N ARG A 163 -17.86 9.45 7.18
CA ARG A 163 -18.23 10.53 8.10
C ARG A 163 -17.15 11.60 8.21
N THR A 164 -15.87 11.22 8.25
CA THR A 164 -14.73 12.14 8.51
C THR A 164 -13.99 12.56 7.23
N GLY A 165 -14.43 12.11 6.07
CA GLY A 165 -13.73 12.25 4.80
C GLY A 165 -13.80 13.63 4.12
N ASP A 166 -13.98 14.73 4.84
CA ASP A 166 -14.18 16.07 4.26
C ASP A 166 -12.97 16.54 3.43
N ARG A 167 -11.76 16.18 3.86
CA ARG A 167 -10.56 16.48 3.09
C ARG A 167 -10.56 15.77 1.73
N ASN A 168 -10.96 14.52 1.69
CA ASN A 168 -11.08 13.74 0.45
C ASN A 168 -12.21 14.27 -0.44
N ARG A 169 -13.33 14.73 0.16
CA ARG A 169 -14.40 15.42 -0.57
C ARG A 169 -13.90 16.70 -1.24
N SER A 170 -13.14 17.50 -0.51
CA SER A 170 -12.53 18.72 -1.06
C SER A 170 -11.63 18.41 -2.25
N LEU A 171 -10.78 17.38 -2.16
CA LEU A 171 -9.94 16.93 -3.27
C LEU A 171 -10.78 16.49 -4.48
N ALA A 172 -11.82 15.70 -4.29
CA ALA A 172 -12.69 15.21 -5.35
C ALA A 172 -13.42 16.36 -6.07
N TYR A 173 -13.93 17.37 -5.33
CA TYR A 173 -14.56 18.54 -5.95
C TYR A 173 -13.58 19.40 -6.73
N ILE A 174 -12.33 19.55 -6.27
CA ILE A 174 -11.28 20.25 -7.03
C ILE A 174 -10.96 19.49 -8.32
N LEU A 175 -10.80 18.16 -8.26
CA LEU A 175 -10.59 17.32 -9.44
C LEU A 175 -11.74 17.44 -10.44
N LYS A 176 -12.99 17.41 -9.95
CA LYS A 176 -14.20 17.62 -10.78
C LYS A 176 -14.18 18.99 -11.45
N SER A 177 -13.88 20.06 -10.71
CA SER A 177 -13.84 21.43 -11.25
C SER A 177 -12.80 21.62 -12.34
N ARG A 178 -11.83 20.72 -12.43
CA ARG A 178 -10.72 20.73 -13.40
C ARG A 178 -10.87 19.65 -14.48
N ASN A 179 -12.05 19.02 -14.58
CA ASN A 179 -12.35 17.96 -15.52
C ASN A 179 -11.40 16.74 -15.45
N ASN A 180 -10.92 16.42 -14.26
CA ASN A 180 -10.05 15.26 -14.00
C ASN A 180 -10.71 14.23 -13.08
N LEU A 181 -12.02 14.10 -13.14
CA LEU A 181 -12.81 13.08 -12.46
C LEU A 181 -13.68 12.37 -13.48
N GLY A 182 -13.57 11.05 -13.59
CA GLY A 182 -14.23 10.25 -14.61
C GLY A 182 -15.68 9.87 -14.28
N SER A 183 -16.08 9.91 -12.99
CA SER A 183 -17.42 9.58 -12.52
C SER A 183 -17.96 10.59 -11.50
N ASP A 184 -19.16 10.38 -10.96
CA ASP A 184 -19.74 11.24 -9.93
C ASP A 184 -18.88 11.27 -8.66
N VAL A 185 -18.85 12.41 -7.99
CA VAL A 185 -18.02 12.63 -6.78
C VAL A 185 -18.38 11.65 -5.66
N ASN A 186 -19.68 11.41 -5.43
CA ASN A 186 -20.10 10.55 -4.33
C ASN A 186 -19.81 9.08 -4.64
N GLU A 187 -20.07 8.63 -5.88
CA GLU A 187 -19.75 7.27 -6.33
C GLU A 187 -18.21 7.02 -6.22
N THR A 188 -17.41 7.96 -6.72
CA THR A 188 -15.94 7.91 -6.62
C THR A 188 -15.47 7.77 -5.18
N LEU A 189 -16.02 8.60 -4.28
CA LEU A 189 -15.61 8.61 -2.87
C LEU A 189 -16.10 7.36 -2.13
N ASP A 190 -17.27 6.82 -2.49
CA ASP A 190 -17.75 5.56 -1.93
C ASP A 190 -16.80 4.40 -2.26
N LEU A 191 -16.32 4.32 -3.50
CA LEU A 191 -15.29 3.36 -3.90
C LEU A 191 -13.97 3.58 -3.14
N TYR A 192 -13.51 4.82 -3.05
CA TYR A 192 -12.27 5.15 -2.37
C TYR A 192 -12.30 4.80 -0.88
N PHE A 193 -13.41 5.12 -0.18
CA PHE A 193 -13.59 4.76 1.22
C PHE A 193 -13.71 3.25 1.43
N ALA A 194 -14.39 2.55 0.51
CA ALA A 194 -14.45 1.09 0.53
C ALA A 194 -13.07 0.45 0.36
N LEU A 195 -12.25 0.95 -0.57
CA LEU A 195 -10.86 0.50 -0.75
C LEU A 195 -10.03 0.64 0.53
N CYS A 196 -10.12 1.79 1.22
CA CYS A 196 -9.41 1.99 2.48
C CYS A 196 -9.88 1.03 3.57
N SER A 197 -11.11 0.55 3.51
CA SER A 197 -11.79 -0.24 4.52
C SER A 197 -11.73 -1.76 4.32
N TYR A 198 -11.17 -2.26 3.21
CA TYR A 198 -10.84 -3.68 3.11
C TYR A 198 -9.87 -4.07 4.21
N GLU A 199 -10.09 -5.24 4.82
CA GLU A 199 -9.22 -5.78 5.85
C GLU A 199 -8.62 -7.11 5.43
N ALA A 200 -7.38 -7.34 5.83
CA ALA A 200 -6.62 -8.55 5.52
C ALA A 200 -5.81 -9.00 6.74
N THR A 201 -5.55 -10.29 6.81
CA THR A 201 -4.52 -10.85 7.70
C THR A 201 -3.13 -10.55 7.15
N LEU A 202 -2.11 -10.77 7.98
CA LEU A 202 -0.71 -10.58 7.55
C LEU A 202 -0.34 -11.53 6.39
N GLU A 203 -0.86 -12.75 6.42
CA GLU A 203 -0.66 -13.77 5.38
C GLU A 203 -1.33 -13.36 4.06
N GLN A 204 -2.57 -12.90 4.11
CA GLN A 204 -3.29 -12.42 2.93
C GLN A 204 -2.56 -11.22 2.29
N MET A 205 -2.06 -10.30 3.12
CA MET A 205 -1.28 -9.16 2.67
C MET A 205 0.03 -9.53 1.97
N LEU A 206 0.61 -10.70 2.30
CA LEU A 206 1.92 -11.12 1.78
C LEU A 206 1.86 -11.52 0.28
N TYR A 207 0.68 -11.93 -0.21
CA TYR A 207 0.53 -12.37 -1.59
C TYR A 207 0.86 -11.26 -2.61
N LEU A 208 0.35 -10.04 -2.41
CA LEU A 208 0.56 -8.93 -3.36
C LEU A 208 2.05 -8.56 -3.55
N PRO A 209 2.85 -8.29 -2.50
CA PRO A 209 4.26 -8.00 -2.68
C PRO A 209 5.05 -9.19 -3.24
N LEU A 210 4.65 -10.44 -2.94
CA LEU A 210 5.27 -11.62 -3.53
C LEU A 210 4.94 -11.76 -5.02
N LEU A 211 3.69 -11.51 -5.42
CA LEU A 211 3.26 -11.47 -6.81
C LEU A 211 4.06 -10.43 -7.61
N LEU A 212 4.23 -9.23 -7.06
CA LEU A 212 5.06 -8.18 -7.65
C LEU A 212 6.54 -8.60 -7.75
N ALA A 213 7.07 -9.27 -6.72
CA ALA A 213 8.43 -9.78 -6.72
C ALA A 213 8.66 -10.82 -7.81
N ASN A 214 7.66 -11.65 -8.09
CA ASN A 214 7.70 -12.71 -9.09
C ASN A 214 7.27 -12.25 -10.50
N GLY A 215 7.31 -10.95 -10.78
CA GLY A 215 6.98 -10.42 -12.11
C GLY A 215 5.52 -10.61 -12.51
N GLY A 216 4.62 -10.72 -11.54
CA GLY A 216 3.19 -10.89 -11.75
C GLY A 216 2.73 -12.33 -11.98
N VAL A 217 3.64 -13.29 -11.84
CA VAL A 217 3.34 -14.74 -11.92
C VAL A 217 3.00 -15.24 -10.51
N ASP A 218 1.88 -15.93 -10.39
CA ASP A 218 1.50 -16.60 -9.15
C ASP A 218 2.57 -17.66 -8.79
N PRO A 219 3.19 -17.58 -7.61
CA PRO A 219 4.30 -18.46 -7.25
C PRO A 219 3.87 -19.92 -7.00
N GLN A 220 2.57 -20.19 -6.83
CA GLN A 220 2.04 -21.53 -6.58
C GLN A 220 1.58 -22.21 -7.86
N THR A 221 0.86 -21.48 -8.72
CA THR A 221 0.24 -22.03 -9.92
C THR A 221 1.08 -21.82 -11.18
N GLY A 222 1.98 -20.85 -11.19
CA GLY A 222 2.72 -20.42 -12.38
C GLY A 222 1.87 -19.59 -13.37
N GLU A 223 0.65 -19.23 -13.02
CA GLU A 223 -0.23 -18.41 -13.85
C GLU A 223 0.21 -16.94 -13.84
N GLN A 224 0.20 -16.27 -15.01
CA GLN A 224 0.42 -14.85 -15.12
C GLN A 224 -0.84 -14.10 -14.68
N ILE A 225 -0.83 -13.51 -13.49
CA ILE A 225 -1.97 -12.78 -12.91
C ILE A 225 -2.00 -11.32 -13.37
N ILE A 226 -0.84 -10.68 -13.41
CA ILE A 226 -0.64 -9.31 -13.91
C ILE A 226 0.62 -9.26 -14.78
N SER A 227 0.68 -8.39 -15.75
CA SER A 227 1.81 -8.30 -16.68
C SER A 227 3.11 -7.86 -16.00
N ALA A 228 4.25 -8.31 -16.53
CA ALA A 228 5.56 -7.85 -16.07
C ALA A 228 5.73 -6.32 -16.22
N GLN A 229 5.06 -5.73 -17.20
CA GLN A 229 5.08 -4.27 -17.41
C GLN A 229 4.35 -3.54 -16.28
N THR A 230 3.19 -4.05 -15.86
CA THR A 230 2.45 -3.51 -14.70
C THR A 230 3.27 -3.63 -13.41
N CYS A 231 3.92 -4.79 -13.16
CA CYS A 231 4.83 -4.95 -12.03
C CYS A 231 5.94 -3.90 -12.04
N LYS A 232 6.63 -3.73 -13.18
CA LYS A 232 7.71 -2.75 -13.35
C LYS A 232 7.25 -1.33 -13.02
N ILE A 233 6.09 -0.90 -13.54
CA ILE A 233 5.55 0.44 -13.30
C ILE A 233 5.16 0.59 -11.83
N THR A 234 4.45 -0.39 -11.26
CA THR A 234 4.01 -0.37 -9.87
C THR A 234 5.20 -0.27 -8.92
N LEU A 235 6.24 -1.09 -9.11
CA LEU A 235 7.44 -1.07 -8.29
C LEU A 235 8.22 0.25 -8.43
N ALA A 236 8.31 0.83 -9.62
CA ALA A 236 8.92 2.14 -9.82
C ALA A 236 8.17 3.25 -9.06
N ILE A 237 6.83 3.23 -9.08
CA ILE A 237 6.00 4.19 -8.33
C ILE A 237 6.13 3.94 -6.80
N MET A 238 6.18 2.69 -6.35
CA MET A 238 6.43 2.38 -4.94
C MET A 238 7.80 2.89 -4.48
N ALA A 239 8.84 2.75 -5.30
CA ALA A 239 10.20 3.20 -5.00
C ALA A 239 10.33 4.72 -4.91
N THR A 240 9.46 5.49 -5.56
CA THR A 240 9.53 6.96 -5.60
C THR A 240 8.47 7.67 -4.77
N CYS A 241 7.33 7.01 -4.50
CA CYS A 241 6.13 7.64 -3.94
C CYS A 241 5.45 6.83 -2.82
N GLY A 242 5.98 5.65 -2.44
CA GLY A 242 5.22 4.68 -1.64
C GLY A 242 5.08 5.02 -0.16
N LEU A 243 6.00 5.79 0.43
CA LEU A 243 6.02 6.18 1.84
C LEU A 243 5.84 7.70 2.02
N TYR A 244 4.90 8.26 1.31
CA TYR A 244 4.62 9.70 1.35
C TYR A 244 5.90 10.53 1.05
N ASP A 245 6.17 11.57 1.83
CA ASP A 245 7.36 12.41 1.69
C ASP A 245 8.64 11.82 2.32
N GLU A 246 8.58 10.60 2.88
CA GLU A 246 9.73 9.87 3.43
C GLU A 246 10.26 8.76 2.50
N THR A 247 9.68 8.60 1.31
CA THR A 247 10.07 7.52 0.37
C THR A 247 11.56 7.57 0.02
N GLY A 248 12.14 8.75 -0.16
CA GLY A 248 13.57 8.90 -0.43
C GLY A 248 14.44 8.39 0.73
N THR A 249 14.11 8.74 1.96
CA THR A 249 14.81 8.27 3.16
C THR A 249 14.69 6.75 3.30
N HIS A 250 13.48 6.21 3.10
CA HIS A 250 13.24 4.77 3.09
C HIS A 250 14.11 4.05 2.06
N MET A 251 14.14 4.53 0.81
CA MET A 251 14.92 3.91 -0.26
C MET A 251 16.42 3.96 -0.01
N VAL A 252 16.94 5.04 0.59
CA VAL A 252 18.37 5.14 0.99
C VAL A 252 18.73 4.10 2.05
N LYS A 253 17.82 3.81 2.98
CA LYS A 253 18.05 2.87 4.07
C LYS A 253 17.84 1.41 3.67
N THR A 254 16.74 1.14 2.97
CA THR A 254 16.29 -0.23 2.70
C THR A 254 16.61 -0.71 1.28
N GLY A 255 16.56 0.19 0.30
CA GLY A 255 16.62 -0.17 -1.12
C GLY A 255 15.44 -1.03 -1.58
N ILE A 256 14.34 -1.10 -0.83
CA ILE A 256 13.19 -1.96 -1.09
C ILE A 256 11.98 -1.09 -1.48
N PRO A 257 11.47 -1.16 -2.72
CA PRO A 257 10.21 -0.54 -3.08
C PRO A 257 9.09 -0.95 -2.12
N ALA A 258 8.41 0.01 -1.51
CA ALA A 258 7.41 -0.28 -0.49
C ALA A 258 6.21 0.67 -0.54
N LYS A 259 5.08 0.24 0.06
CA LYS A 259 3.88 1.07 0.26
C LYS A 259 3.41 0.97 1.70
N SER A 260 3.21 2.13 2.33
CA SER A 260 2.73 2.24 3.71
C SER A 260 1.24 2.59 3.80
N GLY A 261 0.63 2.23 4.92
CA GLY A 261 -0.72 2.62 5.32
C GLY A 261 -0.78 3.02 6.78
N VAL A 262 -1.66 3.97 7.10
CA VAL A 262 -1.81 4.52 8.48
C VAL A 262 -2.34 3.51 9.49
N SER A 263 -2.80 2.34 9.05
CA SER A 263 -3.11 1.19 9.90
C SER A 263 -1.86 0.53 10.50
N GLY A 264 -0.68 0.90 10.03
CA GLY A 264 0.61 0.34 10.44
C GLY A 264 1.19 -0.69 9.47
N TYR A 265 0.51 -1.00 8.38
CA TYR A 265 1.06 -1.85 7.32
C TYR A 265 2.15 -1.12 6.53
N ILE A 266 3.25 -1.84 6.25
CA ILE A 266 4.19 -1.55 5.17
C ILE A 266 4.35 -2.83 4.38
N ILE A 267 3.99 -2.79 3.09
CA ILE A 267 4.27 -3.88 2.16
C ILE A 267 5.51 -3.52 1.33
N GLY A 268 6.49 -4.40 1.30
CA GLY A 268 7.75 -4.24 0.58
C GLY A 268 7.97 -5.35 -0.43
N THR A 269 8.63 -5.03 -1.53
CA THR A 269 8.91 -5.99 -2.59
C THR A 269 10.40 -5.97 -2.94
N VAL A 270 11.03 -7.13 -2.87
CA VAL A 270 12.40 -7.34 -3.36
C VAL A 270 12.31 -8.04 -4.72
N PRO A 271 12.45 -7.32 -5.84
CA PRO A 271 12.23 -7.88 -7.18
C PRO A 271 13.07 -9.12 -7.44
N GLY A 272 12.45 -10.19 -7.92
CA GLY A 272 13.08 -11.49 -8.19
C GLY A 272 13.47 -12.29 -6.93
N LYS A 273 13.07 -11.83 -5.72
CA LYS A 273 13.48 -12.51 -4.47
C LYS A 273 12.33 -12.75 -3.50
N ALA A 274 11.64 -11.71 -3.03
CA ALA A 274 10.72 -11.85 -1.90
C ALA A 274 9.63 -10.78 -1.83
N GLY A 275 8.50 -11.14 -1.21
CA GLY A 275 7.50 -10.23 -0.66
C GLY A 275 7.67 -10.08 0.85
N ILE A 276 7.38 -8.89 1.37
CA ILE A 276 7.54 -8.51 2.78
C ILE A 276 6.29 -7.79 3.23
N VAL A 277 5.82 -8.08 4.44
CA VAL A 277 4.76 -7.32 5.13
C VAL A 277 5.18 -7.07 6.56
N ALA A 278 5.33 -5.82 6.93
CA ALA A 278 5.48 -5.41 8.32
C ALA A 278 4.17 -4.79 8.81
N LEU A 279 3.82 -5.05 10.07
CA LEU A 279 2.65 -4.47 10.72
C LEU A 279 3.04 -3.97 12.11
N SER A 280 2.90 -2.68 12.32
CA SER A 280 2.89 -2.07 13.66
C SER A 280 2.15 -0.74 13.62
N PRO A 281 1.08 -0.57 14.43
CA PRO A 281 0.21 0.60 14.39
C PRO A 281 0.85 1.91 14.91
N ARG A 282 2.06 1.87 15.50
CA ARG A 282 2.79 3.08 15.89
C ARG A 282 3.31 3.79 14.64
N VAL A 283 2.57 4.80 14.19
CA VAL A 283 2.96 5.63 13.04
C VAL A 283 3.58 6.95 13.49
N ASN A 284 4.45 7.49 12.65
CA ASN A 284 5.01 8.83 12.83
C ASN A 284 4.03 9.92 12.36
N ALA A 285 4.44 11.19 12.44
CA ALA A 285 3.63 12.34 12.02
C ALA A 285 3.27 12.32 10.52
N LYS A 286 3.96 11.53 9.70
CA LYS A 286 3.70 11.37 8.27
C LYS A 286 2.79 10.17 7.95
N GLY A 287 2.47 9.36 8.96
CA GLY A 287 1.62 8.17 8.80
C GLY A 287 2.36 6.88 8.47
N ASN A 288 3.70 6.86 8.56
CA ASN A 288 4.50 5.67 8.33
C ASN A 288 4.77 4.92 9.65
N SER A 289 4.67 3.58 9.61
CA SER A 289 4.96 2.72 10.76
C SER A 289 6.43 2.80 11.14
N ILE A 290 6.73 3.32 12.34
CA ILE A 290 8.12 3.48 12.83
C ILE A 290 8.80 2.12 12.99
N ARG A 291 8.12 1.17 13.64
CA ARG A 291 8.66 -0.17 13.83
C ARG A 291 8.72 -0.96 12.52
N GLY A 292 7.75 -0.72 11.63
CA GLY A 292 7.75 -1.30 10.29
C GLY A 292 8.99 -0.90 9.49
N GLU A 293 9.34 0.38 9.50
CA GLU A 293 10.58 0.89 8.87
C GLU A 293 11.83 0.23 9.45
N LEU A 294 11.94 0.13 10.79
CA LEU A 294 13.07 -0.51 11.44
C LEU A 294 13.21 -1.99 11.06
N MET A 295 12.09 -2.71 10.96
CA MET A 295 12.08 -4.11 10.56
C MET A 295 12.54 -4.28 9.10
N LEU A 296 12.08 -3.42 8.17
CA LEU A 296 12.51 -3.47 6.77
C LEU A 296 14.00 -3.10 6.62
N GLU A 297 14.48 -2.09 7.35
CA GLU A 297 15.89 -1.68 7.36
C GLU A 297 16.76 -2.84 7.84
N GLY A 298 16.49 -3.42 9.02
CA GLY A 298 17.22 -4.57 9.56
C GLY A 298 17.15 -5.81 8.67
N LEU A 299 16.01 -6.09 8.05
CA LEU A 299 15.87 -7.21 7.11
C LEU A 299 16.72 -6.98 5.85
N SER A 300 16.69 -5.76 5.30
CA SER A 300 17.50 -5.40 4.12
C SER A 300 18.98 -5.57 4.39
N GLU A 301 19.45 -5.12 5.56
CA GLU A 301 20.85 -5.28 5.97
C GLU A 301 21.25 -6.75 6.15
N ALA A 302 20.45 -7.51 6.91
CA ALA A 302 20.72 -8.91 7.22
C ALA A 302 20.77 -9.78 5.95
N MET A 303 19.84 -9.55 5.01
CA MET A 303 19.70 -10.32 3.78
C MET A 303 20.46 -9.75 2.59
N LYS A 304 21.07 -8.55 2.72
CA LYS A 304 21.71 -7.80 1.63
C LYS A 304 20.74 -7.58 0.46
N TRP A 305 19.54 -7.13 0.78
CA TRP A 305 18.47 -6.93 -0.22
C TRP A 305 18.38 -5.49 -0.74
N HIS A 306 19.28 -4.62 -0.32
CA HIS A 306 19.32 -3.27 -0.88
C HIS A 306 19.64 -3.34 -2.38
N PHE A 307 18.79 -2.74 -3.23
CA PHE A 307 18.92 -2.84 -4.70
C PHE A 307 20.28 -2.36 -5.24
N ALA A 308 20.96 -1.46 -4.53
CA ALA A 308 22.26 -0.91 -4.93
C ALA A 308 23.46 -1.75 -4.43
N LEU A 309 23.22 -2.84 -3.69
CA LEU A 309 24.27 -3.78 -3.31
C LEU A 309 24.41 -4.89 -4.36
N PRO A 310 25.64 -5.35 -4.65
CA PRO A 310 25.90 -6.42 -5.61
C PRO A 310 25.38 -7.79 -5.14
#